data_cc397462d9f813c8ce87cd76e1ec5b7d
#
_entry.id   cc397462d9f813c8ce87cd76e1ec5b7d
#
_cell.length_a   1.000
_cell.length_b   1.000
_cell.length_c   1.000
_cell.angle_alpha   90.00
_cell.angle_beta   90.00
_cell.angle_gamma   90.00
#
_symmetry.space_group_name_H-M   'P 1'
#
loop_
_entity.id
_entity.type
_entity.pdbx_description
1 polymer ?
#
loop_
_entity_poly.entity_id
_entity_poly.type
_entity_poly.pdbx_seq_one_letter_code
_entity_poly.pdbx_strand_id
1 'polypeptide(L)'
;MTSAIISIGISSLVGILTSIDGIQQSVSSSFSELGSNSFYIRSLRNDRGKESGVIKKNYPIIKYREAKDFISRYDGSGIASISTRVTPIAELKYKSEITNPNVVVDAGDHNYMVTTQKEIISGRNFTQTENKNGNFVTIIGSRIKSTLFKNNEDPINKFITARGNKFKVIGVLGEQGSSFGPGGDNLIIIPIETSRKLKPSSRYEITILVNDLDKVSNDIDYSRGLFKLIRRDLIGSEDSFEIGKNESLNENLGEITGYLKIGGFTIGFITLLGASIGLMNIMLVSVTERTREIGVRKSIGATPNIIKNQFLLESILICLIGGIGGIILGMLFGNLVTIYIGGGSFIIPWLWILVSLIISTIVGIISGYLPAKKASELDPIESLRFE
;
A
#
# COMPACT_ATOMS: atom_id res chain seq x y z
N MET A 1 6.08 -35.68 10.87
CA MET A 1 5.42 -35.42 9.58
C MET A 1 4.11 -34.66 9.69
N THR A 2 3.16 -35.08 10.50
CA THR A 2 1.82 -34.46 10.67
C THR A 2 1.88 -32.99 11.07
N SER A 3 2.69 -32.66 12.09
CA SER A 3 2.90 -31.29 12.55
C SER A 3 3.47 -30.37 11.44
N ALA A 4 4.31 -30.91 10.54
CA ALA A 4 4.89 -30.14 9.44
C ALA A 4 3.85 -29.71 8.39
N ILE A 5 2.87 -30.59 8.08
CA ILE A 5 1.79 -30.27 7.12
C ILE A 5 0.93 -29.12 7.64
N ILE A 6 0.58 -29.15 8.92
CA ILE A 6 -0.18 -28.09 9.58
C ILE A 6 0.64 -26.80 9.65
N SER A 7 1.94 -26.91 9.95
CA SER A 7 2.85 -25.78 10.00
C SER A 7 2.92 -25.06 8.65
N ILE A 8 2.98 -25.78 7.53
CA ILE A 8 2.98 -25.19 6.18
C ILE A 8 1.65 -24.47 5.90
N GLY A 9 0.51 -25.08 6.25
CA GLY A 9 -0.81 -24.47 6.07
C GLY A 9 -0.96 -23.15 6.84
N ILE A 10 -0.57 -23.16 8.11
CA ILE A 10 -0.61 -21.97 8.97
C ILE A 10 0.44 -20.92 8.54
N SER A 11 1.62 -21.37 8.14
CA SER A 11 2.66 -20.48 7.61
C SER A 11 2.19 -19.74 6.36
N SER A 12 1.48 -20.41 5.45
CA SER A 12 0.88 -19.79 4.27
C SER A 12 -0.14 -18.71 4.66
N LEU A 13 -1.05 -19.04 5.58
CA LEU A 13 -2.08 -18.10 6.05
C LEU A 13 -1.45 -16.87 6.72
N VAL A 14 -0.60 -17.08 7.71
CA VAL A 14 0.05 -16.00 8.46
C VAL A 14 0.99 -15.19 7.55
N GLY A 15 1.74 -15.86 6.67
CA GLY A 15 2.69 -15.21 5.77
C GLY A 15 2.00 -14.27 4.78
N ILE A 16 0.92 -14.72 4.14
CA ILE A 16 0.16 -13.87 3.21
C ILE A 16 -0.44 -12.66 3.94
N LEU A 17 -1.10 -12.87 5.08
CA LEU A 17 -1.75 -11.79 5.82
C LEU A 17 -0.75 -10.82 6.43
N THR A 18 0.40 -11.29 6.92
CA THR A 18 1.50 -10.44 7.39
C THR A 18 2.08 -9.60 6.26
N SER A 19 2.26 -10.19 5.07
CA SER A 19 2.76 -9.45 3.90
C SER A 19 1.80 -8.33 3.50
N ILE A 20 0.49 -8.60 3.48
CA ILE A 20 -0.53 -7.61 3.14
C ILE A 20 -0.55 -6.48 4.16
N ASP A 21 -0.54 -6.79 5.46
CA ASP A 21 -0.48 -5.79 6.54
C ASP A 21 0.80 -4.96 6.46
N GLY A 22 1.92 -5.59 6.18
CA GLY A 22 3.21 -4.94 6.04
C GLY A 22 3.26 -3.98 4.85
N ILE A 23 2.77 -4.39 3.70
CA ILE A 23 2.67 -3.53 2.52
C ILE A 23 1.69 -2.38 2.79
N GLN A 24 0.54 -2.66 3.39
CA GLN A 24 -0.44 -1.62 3.76
C GLN A 24 0.17 -0.57 4.69
N GLN A 25 0.90 -1.00 5.72
CA GLN A 25 1.54 -0.09 6.67
C GLN A 25 2.66 0.73 6.02
N SER A 26 3.49 0.12 5.19
CA SER A 26 4.55 0.81 4.44
C SER A 26 3.98 1.86 3.50
N VAL A 27 2.92 1.52 2.78
CA VAL A 27 2.20 2.44 1.90
C VAL A 27 1.57 3.56 2.71
N SER A 28 0.84 3.23 3.78
CA SER A 28 0.15 4.21 4.62
C SER A 28 1.14 5.19 5.31
N SER A 29 2.29 4.71 5.79
CA SER A 29 3.32 5.57 6.39
C SER A 29 3.91 6.53 5.36
N SER A 30 4.22 6.06 4.16
CA SER A 30 4.71 6.91 3.06
C SER A 30 3.69 7.99 2.66
N PHE A 31 2.39 7.68 2.71
CA PHE A 31 1.35 8.68 2.46
C PHE A 31 1.13 9.63 3.65
N SER A 32 1.30 9.17 4.87
CA SER A 32 1.22 10.03 6.05
C SER A 32 2.34 11.06 6.12
N GLU A 33 3.53 10.69 5.64
CA GLU A 33 4.66 11.62 5.45
C GLU A 33 4.38 12.64 4.32
N LEU A 34 3.54 12.29 3.34
CA LEU A 34 3.14 13.17 2.22
C LEU A 34 1.98 14.14 2.56
N GLY A 35 1.56 14.20 3.83
CA GLY A 35 0.63 15.20 4.34
C GLY A 35 -0.83 14.78 4.34
N SER A 36 -1.25 14.15 5.42
CA SER A 36 -2.67 13.90 5.75
C SER A 36 -3.51 15.19 5.88
N ASN A 37 -2.84 16.33 6.02
CA ASN A 37 -3.43 17.66 6.16
C ASN A 37 -3.46 18.45 4.84
N SER A 38 -3.23 17.81 3.69
CA SER A 38 -3.31 18.45 2.39
C SER A 38 -4.47 17.93 1.55
N PHE A 39 -5.06 18.82 0.76
CA PHE A 39 -6.06 18.48 -0.24
C PHE A 39 -5.76 19.17 -1.56
N TYR A 40 -6.32 18.65 -2.63
CA TYR A 40 -6.11 19.19 -3.97
C TYR A 40 -7.45 19.49 -4.67
N ILE A 41 -7.40 20.48 -5.55
CA ILE A 41 -8.49 20.82 -6.47
C ILE A 41 -7.98 20.55 -7.88
N ARG A 42 -8.62 19.60 -8.56
CA ARG A 42 -8.23 19.24 -9.93
C ARG A 42 -9.43 19.14 -10.86
N SER A 43 -9.17 19.17 -12.15
CA SER A 43 -10.21 18.94 -13.16
C SER A 43 -10.74 17.52 -13.04
N LEU A 44 -12.06 17.37 -13.08
CA LEU A 44 -12.68 16.05 -13.21
C LEU A 44 -12.10 15.30 -14.41
N ARG A 45 -11.83 14.03 -14.22
CA ARG A 45 -11.32 13.17 -15.27
C ARG A 45 -12.47 12.81 -16.20
N ASN A 46 -12.38 13.27 -17.44
CA ASN A 46 -13.30 12.81 -18.48
C ASN A 46 -12.97 11.36 -18.79
N ASP A 47 -13.60 10.45 -18.06
CA ASP A 47 -13.42 9.01 -18.28
C ASP A 47 -14.05 8.65 -19.62
N ARG A 48 -13.18 8.33 -20.60
CA ARG A 48 -13.58 7.83 -21.91
C ARG A 48 -14.02 6.36 -21.87
N GLY A 49 -14.44 5.88 -20.71
CA GLY A 49 -14.99 4.55 -20.54
C GLY A 49 -16.33 4.46 -21.31
N LYS A 50 -16.39 3.55 -22.25
CA LYS A 50 -17.63 3.12 -22.94
C LYS A 50 -18.50 2.35 -21.94
N GLU A 51 -19.16 3.05 -21.04
CA GLU A 51 -20.39 2.51 -20.44
C GLU A 51 -21.55 2.91 -21.33
N SER A 52 -22.24 1.90 -21.80
CA SER A 52 -23.32 1.97 -22.78
C SER A 52 -24.39 2.99 -22.38
N GLY A 53 -24.60 3.99 -23.21
CA GLY A 53 -25.84 4.78 -23.23
C GLY A 53 -25.89 6.08 -22.42
N VAL A 54 -24.85 6.47 -21.66
CA VAL A 54 -24.84 7.73 -20.92
C VAL A 54 -23.91 8.75 -21.58
N ILE A 55 -24.42 9.89 -22.03
CA ILE A 55 -23.62 11.03 -22.50
C ILE A 55 -22.92 11.62 -21.28
N LYS A 56 -21.65 11.26 -21.07
CA LYS A 56 -20.85 11.82 -19.97
C LYS A 56 -20.59 13.30 -20.22
N LYS A 57 -20.91 14.11 -19.22
CA LYS A 57 -20.71 15.56 -19.24
C LYS A 57 -19.22 15.87 -19.36
N ASN A 58 -18.84 16.69 -20.34
CA ASN A 58 -17.44 17.06 -20.56
C ASN A 58 -17.11 18.26 -19.65
N TYR A 59 -16.34 18.03 -18.59
CA TYR A 59 -15.95 19.08 -17.67
C TYR A 59 -14.70 19.82 -18.18
N PRO A 60 -14.70 21.18 -18.14
CA PRO A 60 -13.57 21.97 -18.60
C PRO A 60 -12.37 21.78 -17.66
N ILE A 61 -11.18 21.78 -18.25
CA ILE A 61 -9.91 21.73 -17.47
C ILE A 61 -9.74 23.02 -16.66
N ILE A 62 -9.10 22.92 -15.48
CA ILE A 62 -8.72 24.10 -14.70
C ILE A 62 -7.62 24.85 -15.44
N LYS A 63 -7.90 26.12 -15.78
CA LYS A 63 -6.97 27.01 -16.46
C LYS A 63 -6.09 27.74 -15.45
N TYR A 64 -4.91 28.18 -15.88
CA TYR A 64 -3.99 28.95 -15.03
C TYR A 64 -4.64 30.18 -14.40
N ARG A 65 -5.50 30.90 -15.16
CA ARG A 65 -6.19 32.09 -14.67
C ARG A 65 -7.12 31.78 -13.50
N GLU A 66 -7.85 30.66 -13.57
CA GLU A 66 -8.75 30.21 -12.51
C GLU A 66 -7.96 29.83 -11.27
N ALA A 67 -6.87 29.07 -11.42
CA ALA A 67 -5.99 28.69 -10.32
C ALA A 67 -5.34 29.90 -9.65
N LYS A 68 -4.87 30.89 -10.44
CA LYS A 68 -4.28 32.12 -9.94
C LYS A 68 -5.30 33.01 -9.22
N ASP A 69 -6.54 33.12 -9.76
CA ASP A 69 -7.63 33.87 -9.13
C ASP A 69 -8.02 33.21 -7.79
N PHE A 70 -8.04 31.87 -7.74
CA PHE A 70 -8.25 31.16 -6.49
C PHE A 70 -7.19 31.51 -5.44
N ILE A 71 -5.89 31.38 -5.75
CA ILE A 71 -4.83 31.71 -4.77
C ILE A 71 -4.91 33.16 -4.31
N SER A 72 -5.26 34.09 -5.20
CA SER A 72 -5.35 35.51 -4.83
C SER A 72 -6.53 35.83 -3.90
N ARG A 73 -7.57 35.01 -3.87
CA ARG A 73 -8.78 35.17 -3.04
C ARG A 73 -8.86 34.19 -1.89
N TYR A 74 -7.96 33.19 -1.86
CA TYR A 74 -7.96 32.20 -0.79
C TYR A 74 -7.49 32.82 0.52
N ASP A 75 -8.39 32.86 1.52
CA ASP A 75 -8.17 33.41 2.86
C ASP A 75 -8.41 32.31 3.91
N GLY A 76 -8.12 31.05 3.56
CA GLY A 76 -8.20 29.91 4.47
C GLY A 76 -6.98 29.80 5.37
N SER A 77 -6.99 28.78 6.23
CA SER A 77 -5.92 28.53 7.21
C SER A 77 -4.67 27.88 6.62
N GLY A 78 -4.73 27.46 5.36
CA GLY A 78 -3.66 26.72 4.68
C GLY A 78 -2.81 27.54 3.72
N ILE A 79 -1.71 26.92 3.28
CA ILE A 79 -0.85 27.46 2.20
C ILE A 79 -1.29 26.80 0.90
N ALA A 80 -1.58 27.60 -0.14
CA ALA A 80 -1.97 27.12 -1.45
C ALA A 80 -0.84 27.22 -2.46
N SER A 81 -0.77 26.28 -3.39
CA SER A 81 0.16 26.25 -4.51
C SER A 81 -0.53 25.85 -5.81
N ILE A 82 0.04 26.27 -6.94
CA ILE A 82 -0.38 25.83 -8.27
C ILE A 82 0.69 24.91 -8.85
N SER A 83 0.23 23.80 -9.41
CA SER A 83 1.09 22.86 -10.12
C SER A 83 0.49 22.40 -11.45
N THR A 84 1.34 21.86 -12.31
CA THR A 84 0.92 21.18 -13.55
C THR A 84 1.96 20.17 -13.97
N ARG A 85 1.53 19.08 -14.57
CA ARG A 85 2.41 18.12 -15.23
C ARG A 85 2.66 18.53 -16.67
N VAL A 86 3.91 18.86 -16.98
CA VAL A 86 4.30 19.25 -18.33
C VAL A 86 4.39 18.02 -19.23
N THR A 87 5.07 16.96 -18.75
CA THR A 87 5.17 15.67 -19.45
C THR A 87 5.58 14.56 -18.47
N PRO A 88 5.05 13.33 -18.66
CA PRO A 88 5.53 12.16 -17.90
C PRO A 88 6.74 11.47 -18.56
N ILE A 89 7.11 11.89 -19.77
CA ILE A 89 8.13 11.27 -20.60
C ILE A 89 9.10 12.34 -21.13
N ALA A 90 10.19 12.56 -20.42
CA ALA A 90 11.24 13.45 -20.88
C ALA A 90 12.59 12.72 -20.85
N GLU A 91 13.45 13.13 -21.76
CA GLU A 91 14.86 12.78 -21.78
C GLU A 91 15.65 13.99 -21.30
N LEU A 92 16.58 13.78 -20.39
CA LEU A 92 17.50 14.80 -19.90
C LEU A 92 18.90 14.50 -20.37
N LYS A 93 19.64 15.56 -20.69
CA LYS A 93 21.02 15.45 -21.14
C LYS A 93 21.93 16.38 -20.33
N TYR A 94 23.05 15.82 -19.88
CA TYR A 94 24.16 16.57 -19.28
C TYR A 94 25.48 16.06 -19.84
N LYS A 95 26.25 16.92 -20.52
CA LYS A 95 27.47 16.52 -21.27
C LYS A 95 27.17 15.31 -22.19
N SER A 96 27.81 14.17 -21.96
CA SER A 96 27.62 12.91 -22.69
C SER A 96 26.56 11.99 -22.08
N GLU A 97 26.11 12.29 -20.84
CA GLU A 97 25.16 11.45 -20.14
C GLU A 97 23.72 11.81 -20.53
N ILE A 98 22.90 10.80 -20.74
CA ILE A 98 21.49 10.92 -21.14
C ILE A 98 20.67 9.98 -20.29
N THR A 99 19.51 10.45 -19.82
CA THR A 99 18.54 9.61 -19.09
C THR A 99 17.66 8.82 -20.05
N ASN A 100 17.04 7.78 -19.56
CA ASN A 100 15.91 7.16 -20.27
C ASN A 100 14.76 8.16 -20.44
N PRO A 101 13.92 8.05 -21.50
CA PRO A 101 12.79 8.94 -21.75
C PRO A 101 11.59 8.64 -20.84
N ASN A 102 11.83 8.54 -19.54
CA ASN A 102 10.83 8.27 -18.50
C ASN A 102 10.90 9.30 -17.35
N VAL A 103 11.58 10.41 -17.57
CA VAL A 103 11.66 11.48 -16.58
C VAL A 103 10.37 12.30 -16.58
N VAL A 104 9.81 12.49 -15.40
CA VAL A 104 8.64 13.36 -15.21
C VAL A 104 9.10 14.81 -15.10
N VAL A 105 8.43 15.68 -15.83
CA VAL A 105 8.62 17.14 -15.72
C VAL A 105 7.35 17.71 -15.11
N ASP A 106 7.43 18.09 -13.85
CA ASP A 106 6.38 18.82 -13.16
C ASP A 106 6.75 20.30 -13.06
N ALA A 107 5.75 21.15 -12.93
CA ALA A 107 5.95 22.57 -12.71
C ALA A 107 5.13 23.03 -11.51
N GLY A 108 5.73 23.90 -10.71
CA GLY A 108 5.08 24.43 -9.52
C GLY A 108 5.43 25.89 -9.27
N ASP A 109 4.65 26.54 -8.43
CA ASP A 109 4.97 27.85 -7.91
C ASP A 109 5.97 27.77 -6.74
N HIS A 110 6.25 28.89 -6.09
CA HIS A 110 7.22 28.95 -4.98
C HIS A 110 6.77 28.21 -3.72
N ASN A 111 5.45 27.97 -3.55
CA ASN A 111 4.87 27.24 -2.43
C ASN A 111 4.81 25.73 -2.70
N TYR A 112 5.04 25.29 -3.93
CA TYR A 112 4.85 23.90 -4.35
C TYR A 112 5.65 22.91 -3.49
N MET A 113 6.88 23.24 -3.11
CA MET A 113 7.71 22.36 -2.26
C MET A 113 7.11 22.20 -0.87
N VAL A 114 6.56 23.29 -0.32
CA VAL A 114 5.92 23.27 1.01
C VAL A 114 4.62 22.46 0.97
N THR A 115 3.77 22.73 -0.01
CA THR A 115 2.43 22.07 -0.10
C THR A 115 2.52 20.60 -0.48
N THR A 116 3.57 20.18 -1.16
CA THR A 116 3.85 18.78 -1.50
C THR A 116 4.83 18.12 -0.52
N GLN A 117 5.29 18.86 0.51
CA GLN A 117 6.22 18.39 1.54
C GLN A 117 7.50 17.74 0.98
N LYS A 118 7.97 18.25 -0.17
CA LYS A 118 9.21 17.77 -0.79
C LYS A 118 10.41 18.47 -0.17
N GLU A 119 11.31 17.68 0.41
CA GLU A 119 12.53 18.18 1.03
C GLU A 119 13.63 18.41 0.00
N ILE A 120 14.31 19.56 0.10
CA ILE A 120 15.49 19.89 -0.70
C ILE A 120 16.74 19.61 0.15
N ILE A 121 17.50 18.57 -0.21
CA ILE A 121 18.70 18.15 0.53
C ILE A 121 19.95 18.95 0.14
N SER A 122 19.95 19.58 -1.03
CA SER A 122 21.08 20.39 -1.51
C SER A 122 20.57 21.53 -2.39
N GLY A 123 21.13 22.71 -2.23
CA GLY A 123 20.72 23.90 -2.98
C GLY A 123 19.55 24.64 -2.34
N ARG A 124 18.63 25.16 -3.16
CA ARG A 124 17.50 25.99 -2.73
C ARG A 124 16.27 25.85 -3.60
N ASN A 125 15.13 26.31 -3.08
CA ASN A 125 13.88 26.44 -3.83
C ASN A 125 13.89 27.63 -4.80
N PHE A 126 12.87 27.72 -5.66
CA PHE A 126 12.61 28.86 -6.51
C PHE A 126 12.29 30.11 -5.69
N THR A 127 12.85 31.24 -6.10
CA THR A 127 12.39 32.51 -5.58
C THR A 127 11.09 32.93 -6.28
N GLN A 128 10.33 33.81 -5.63
CA GLN A 128 9.11 34.35 -6.22
C GLN A 128 9.39 35.10 -7.54
N THR A 129 10.54 35.76 -7.63
CA THR A 129 10.98 36.47 -8.83
C THR A 129 11.32 35.49 -9.97
N GLU A 130 12.06 34.43 -9.69
CA GLU A 130 12.37 33.38 -10.68
C GLU A 130 11.09 32.72 -11.22
N ASN A 131 10.12 32.49 -10.33
CA ASN A 131 8.84 31.97 -10.75
C ASN A 131 8.07 32.96 -11.63
N LYS A 132 7.91 34.23 -11.20
CA LYS A 132 7.20 35.26 -11.98
C LYS A 132 7.84 35.54 -13.35
N ASN A 133 9.14 35.54 -13.43
CA ASN A 133 9.87 35.79 -14.67
C ASN A 133 9.90 34.56 -15.58
N GLY A 134 9.57 33.39 -15.08
CA GLY A 134 9.69 32.14 -15.81
C GLY A 134 11.13 31.86 -16.21
N ASN A 135 12.04 31.92 -15.23
CA ASN A 135 13.45 31.62 -15.43
C ASN A 135 13.65 30.12 -15.71
N PHE A 136 14.62 29.81 -16.56
CA PHE A 136 14.97 28.42 -16.89
C PHE A 136 15.85 27.82 -15.78
N VAL A 137 15.27 27.61 -14.61
CA VAL A 137 15.87 26.93 -13.46
C VAL A 137 15.11 25.65 -13.16
N THR A 138 15.76 24.70 -12.50
CA THR A 138 15.13 23.41 -12.17
C THR A 138 15.65 22.85 -10.85
N ILE A 139 14.80 22.12 -10.16
CA ILE A 139 15.13 21.24 -9.05
C ILE A 139 15.05 19.81 -9.56
N ILE A 140 16.04 18.98 -9.28
CA ILE A 140 16.14 17.61 -9.79
C ILE A 140 15.93 16.60 -8.67
N GLY A 141 15.33 15.46 -8.99
CA GLY A 141 15.20 14.33 -8.08
C GLY A 141 16.53 13.59 -7.85
N SER A 142 16.63 12.83 -6.78
CA SER A 142 17.83 12.08 -6.37
C SER A 142 18.30 11.11 -7.44
N ARG A 143 17.38 10.43 -8.14
CA ARG A 143 17.70 9.50 -9.22
C ARG A 143 18.28 10.20 -10.45
N ILE A 144 17.84 11.43 -10.76
CA ILE A 144 18.41 12.23 -11.84
C ILE A 144 19.84 12.64 -11.50
N LYS A 145 20.08 13.04 -10.24
CA LYS A 145 21.43 13.32 -9.74
C LYS A 145 22.36 12.13 -9.96
N SER A 146 21.98 10.95 -9.49
CA SER A 146 22.80 9.73 -9.61
C SER A 146 23.04 9.28 -11.05
N THR A 147 22.06 9.50 -11.95
CA THR A 147 22.15 9.10 -13.36
C THR A 147 23.04 10.05 -14.19
N LEU A 148 22.87 11.36 -14.03
CA LEU A 148 23.55 12.35 -14.88
C LEU A 148 24.88 12.84 -14.30
N PHE A 149 25.03 12.89 -12.97
CA PHE A 149 26.20 13.42 -12.30
C PHE A 149 27.01 12.32 -11.65
N LYS A 150 27.85 11.64 -12.46
CA LYS A 150 28.76 10.59 -12.03
C LYS A 150 29.89 11.14 -11.18
N ASN A 151 30.59 10.25 -10.47
CA ASN A 151 31.75 10.58 -9.62
C ASN A 151 31.44 11.64 -8.53
N ASN A 152 30.23 11.67 -8.03
CA ASN A 152 29.81 12.61 -6.98
C ASN A 152 29.91 14.09 -7.37
N GLU A 153 29.85 14.40 -8.68
CA GLU A 153 29.86 15.78 -9.18
C GLU A 153 28.66 16.55 -8.62
N ASP A 154 28.89 17.74 -8.07
CA ASP A 154 27.81 18.60 -7.56
C ASP A 154 26.97 19.15 -8.73
N PRO A 155 25.66 18.86 -8.77
CA PRO A 155 24.77 19.33 -9.82
C PRO A 155 24.42 20.82 -9.72
N ILE A 156 24.62 21.45 -8.56
CA ILE A 156 24.21 22.84 -8.32
C ILE A 156 24.97 23.80 -9.28
N ASN A 157 24.23 24.73 -9.86
CA ASN A 157 24.68 25.68 -10.87
C ASN A 157 25.11 25.06 -12.22
N LYS A 158 24.94 23.76 -12.43
CA LYS A 158 25.18 23.14 -13.75
C LYS A 158 23.91 23.26 -14.62
N PHE A 159 24.12 23.10 -15.93
CA PHE A 159 23.02 23.19 -16.89
C PHE A 159 22.70 21.82 -17.45
N ILE A 160 21.44 21.41 -17.34
CA ILE A 160 20.88 20.21 -17.99
C ILE A 160 19.97 20.62 -19.14
N THR A 161 19.89 19.79 -20.16
CA THR A 161 18.98 20.02 -21.29
C THR A 161 17.78 19.10 -21.16
N ALA A 162 16.58 19.67 -21.20
CA ALA A 162 15.33 18.95 -21.22
C ALA A 162 14.46 19.47 -22.38
N ARG A 163 13.99 18.59 -23.27
CA ARG A 163 13.17 18.97 -24.42
C ARG A 163 13.73 20.15 -25.24
N GLY A 164 15.04 20.16 -25.45
CA GLY A 164 15.72 21.21 -26.23
C GLY A 164 15.99 22.51 -25.47
N ASN A 165 15.56 22.68 -24.23
CA ASN A 165 15.79 23.85 -23.41
C ASN A 165 16.84 23.57 -22.33
N LYS A 166 17.73 24.56 -22.08
CA LYS A 166 18.72 24.47 -21.01
C LYS A 166 18.17 25.02 -19.70
N PHE A 167 18.26 24.21 -18.65
CA PHE A 167 17.82 24.55 -17.29
C PHE A 167 19.04 24.58 -16.36
N LYS A 168 19.16 25.61 -15.56
CA LYS A 168 20.15 25.68 -14.49
C LYS A 168 19.64 24.93 -13.27
N VAL A 169 20.38 23.94 -12.79
CA VAL A 169 20.05 23.20 -11.57
C VAL A 169 20.29 24.08 -10.35
N ILE A 170 19.28 24.28 -9.52
CA ILE A 170 19.35 25.12 -8.31
C ILE A 170 19.10 24.34 -7.02
N GLY A 171 18.56 23.12 -7.11
CA GLY A 171 18.30 22.27 -5.96
C GLY A 171 18.22 20.80 -6.32
N VAL A 172 18.38 19.96 -5.31
CA VAL A 172 18.26 18.50 -5.38
C VAL A 172 17.31 18.04 -4.30
N LEU A 173 16.32 17.22 -4.68
CA LEU A 173 15.37 16.63 -3.75
C LEU A 173 15.98 15.43 -3.02
N GLY A 174 15.51 15.19 -1.79
CA GLY A 174 15.74 13.98 -1.04
C GLY A 174 15.14 12.75 -1.72
N GLU A 175 15.62 11.59 -1.33
CA GLU A 175 15.06 10.30 -1.77
C GLU A 175 13.68 10.10 -1.15
N GLN A 176 12.65 9.97 -1.99
CA GLN A 176 11.29 9.69 -1.56
C GLN A 176 10.92 8.20 -1.72
N GLY A 177 11.85 7.39 -2.25
CA GLY A 177 11.62 5.99 -2.56
C GLY A 177 10.88 5.77 -3.90
N SER A 178 11.30 4.72 -4.62
CA SER A 178 10.78 4.43 -5.97
C SER A 178 9.37 3.86 -6.02
N SER A 179 8.74 3.61 -4.87
CA SER A 179 7.48 2.83 -4.78
C SER A 179 6.21 3.65 -5.02
N PHE A 180 6.25 4.98 -5.02
CA PHE A 180 5.02 5.76 -4.96
C PHE A 180 4.92 6.89 -5.98
N GLY A 181 4.07 6.65 -6.97
CA GLY A 181 3.60 7.61 -7.94
C GLY A 181 4.45 7.69 -9.22
N PRO A 182 3.86 8.20 -10.31
CA PRO A 182 4.57 8.40 -11.55
C PRO A 182 5.59 9.52 -11.37
N GLY A 183 6.86 9.12 -11.26
CA GLY A 183 7.99 10.03 -11.15
C GLY A 183 8.91 9.72 -9.96
N GLY A 184 8.40 9.47 -8.76
CA GLY A 184 9.22 9.24 -7.57
C GLY A 184 10.46 10.13 -7.54
N ASP A 185 11.63 9.52 -7.47
CA ASP A 185 12.91 10.21 -7.55
C ASP A 185 13.36 10.56 -8.98
N ASN A 186 12.61 10.11 -10.01
CA ASN A 186 12.92 10.32 -11.43
C ASN A 186 12.15 11.50 -12.03
N LEU A 187 12.26 12.67 -11.41
CA LEU A 187 11.54 13.86 -11.81
C LEU A 187 12.43 15.10 -11.79
N ILE A 188 12.00 16.11 -12.56
CA ILE A 188 12.48 17.48 -12.43
C ILE A 188 11.29 18.41 -12.20
N ILE A 189 11.54 19.48 -11.45
CA ILE A 189 10.55 20.51 -11.16
C ILE A 189 11.04 21.84 -11.70
N ILE A 190 10.18 22.53 -12.46
CA ILE A 190 10.46 23.82 -13.06
C ILE A 190 9.46 24.88 -12.58
N PRO A 191 9.75 26.17 -12.65
CA PRO A 191 8.81 27.22 -12.30
C PRO A 191 7.55 27.17 -13.18
N ILE A 192 6.40 27.48 -12.58
CA ILE A 192 5.10 27.39 -13.27
C ILE A 192 5.03 28.29 -14.51
N GLU A 193 5.58 29.51 -14.45
CA GLU A 193 5.60 30.42 -15.60
C GLU A 193 6.53 29.93 -16.72
N THR A 194 7.61 29.21 -16.38
CA THR A 194 8.45 28.55 -17.38
C THR A 194 7.67 27.47 -18.13
N SER A 195 6.86 26.69 -17.40
CA SER A 195 6.02 25.66 -18.02
C SER A 195 5.01 26.26 -19.00
N ARG A 196 4.47 27.45 -18.69
CA ARG A 196 3.53 28.16 -19.58
C ARG A 196 4.17 28.62 -20.89
N LYS A 197 5.45 28.99 -20.85
CA LYS A 197 6.22 29.30 -22.07
C LYS A 197 6.42 28.05 -22.93
N LEU A 198 6.63 26.88 -22.30
CA LEU A 198 6.87 25.62 -23.00
C LEU A 198 5.60 24.94 -23.48
N LYS A 199 4.51 25.03 -22.70
CA LYS A 199 3.22 24.39 -22.98
C LYS A 199 2.07 25.27 -22.47
N PRO A 200 1.58 26.20 -23.28
CA PRO A 200 0.54 27.18 -22.86
C PRO A 200 -0.79 26.55 -22.42
N SER A 201 -1.15 25.39 -22.98
CA SER A 201 -2.41 24.70 -22.68
C SER A 201 -2.14 23.50 -21.78
N SER A 202 -2.11 23.71 -20.47
CA SER A 202 -1.91 22.68 -19.45
C SER A 202 -3.13 22.59 -18.54
N ARG A 203 -3.29 21.42 -17.91
CA ARG A 203 -4.25 21.18 -16.84
C ARG A 203 -3.57 21.54 -15.53
N TYR A 204 -4.12 22.51 -14.82
CA TYR A 204 -3.56 22.95 -13.54
C TYR A 204 -4.27 22.26 -12.38
N GLU A 205 -3.52 22.09 -11.31
CA GLU A 205 -3.97 21.56 -10.03
C GLU A 205 -3.61 22.55 -8.94
N ILE A 206 -4.48 22.71 -7.97
CA ILE A 206 -4.24 23.55 -6.80
C ILE A 206 -4.09 22.59 -5.62
N THR A 207 -2.99 22.68 -4.89
CA THR A 207 -2.76 21.91 -3.66
C THR A 207 -2.76 22.86 -2.49
N ILE A 208 -3.50 22.54 -1.46
CA ILE A 208 -3.60 23.31 -0.22
C ILE A 208 -3.09 22.44 0.94
N LEU A 209 -2.12 22.95 1.70
CA LEU A 209 -1.61 22.36 2.91
C LEU A 209 -2.16 23.15 4.10
N VAL A 210 -2.95 22.51 4.94
CA VAL A 210 -3.54 23.11 6.13
C VAL A 210 -2.69 22.75 7.34
N ASN A 211 -2.35 23.72 8.19
CA ASN A 211 -1.48 23.45 9.34
C ASN A 211 -2.18 22.68 10.47
N ASP A 212 -3.51 22.72 10.51
CA ASP A 212 -4.35 22.16 11.58
C ASP A 212 -5.32 21.13 10.98
N LEU A 213 -5.23 19.89 11.41
CA LEU A 213 -6.07 18.79 10.91
C LEU A 213 -7.56 19.04 11.13
N ASP A 214 -7.93 19.67 12.23
CA ASP A 214 -9.33 19.97 12.56
C ASP A 214 -9.97 20.99 11.61
N LYS A 215 -9.15 21.80 10.95
CA LYS A 215 -9.59 22.83 9.99
C LYS A 215 -9.67 22.35 8.55
N VAL A 216 -9.13 21.18 8.23
CA VAL A 216 -9.09 20.66 6.84
C VAL A 216 -10.48 20.57 6.22
N SER A 217 -11.47 20.07 6.96
CA SER A 217 -12.86 19.98 6.47
C SER A 217 -13.45 21.36 6.17
N ASN A 218 -13.25 22.32 7.05
CA ASN A 218 -13.74 23.69 6.87
C ASN A 218 -13.07 24.36 5.66
N ASP A 219 -11.76 24.17 5.50
CA ASP A 219 -11.00 24.72 4.37
C ASP A 219 -11.40 24.07 3.04
N ILE A 220 -11.76 22.78 3.04
CA ILE A 220 -12.33 22.10 1.86
C ILE A 220 -13.65 22.73 1.45
N ASP A 221 -14.57 22.93 2.40
CA ASP A 221 -15.88 23.51 2.11
C ASP A 221 -15.78 24.97 1.66
N TYR A 222 -14.91 25.75 2.31
CA TYR A 222 -14.56 27.10 1.90
C TYR A 222 -13.98 27.13 0.47
N SER A 223 -13.01 26.28 0.19
CA SER A 223 -12.36 26.17 -1.12
C SER A 223 -13.33 25.74 -2.21
N ARG A 224 -14.27 24.84 -1.90
CA ARG A 224 -15.34 24.43 -2.81
C ARG A 224 -16.23 25.60 -3.19
N GLY A 225 -16.69 26.36 -2.19
CA GLY A 225 -17.51 27.55 -2.40
C GLY A 225 -16.78 28.60 -3.25
N LEU A 226 -15.54 28.91 -2.88
CA LEU A 226 -14.71 29.88 -3.61
C LEU A 226 -14.46 29.46 -5.06
N PHE A 227 -14.12 28.19 -5.30
CA PHE A 227 -13.81 27.72 -6.65
C PHE A 227 -15.06 27.63 -7.54
N LYS A 228 -16.24 27.30 -6.98
CA LYS A 228 -17.54 27.43 -7.68
C LYS A 228 -17.81 28.86 -8.13
N LEU A 229 -17.54 29.85 -7.28
CA LEU A 229 -17.69 31.27 -7.64
C LEU A 229 -16.76 31.65 -8.79
N ILE A 230 -15.50 31.22 -8.78
CA ILE A 230 -14.51 31.49 -9.83
C ILE A 230 -14.93 30.88 -11.17
N ARG A 231 -15.46 29.64 -11.11
CA ARG A 231 -15.96 28.92 -12.28
C ARG A 231 -17.35 29.34 -12.75
N ARG A 232 -18.05 30.10 -11.92
CA ARG A 232 -19.46 30.48 -12.13
C ARG A 232 -20.38 29.26 -12.31
N ASP A 233 -20.12 28.23 -11.52
CA ASP A 233 -20.99 27.05 -11.49
C ASP A 233 -22.36 27.43 -10.92
N LEU A 234 -23.42 26.86 -11.48
CA LEU A 234 -24.79 27.13 -11.02
C LEU A 234 -24.98 26.62 -9.59
N ILE A 235 -25.70 27.39 -8.77
CA ILE A 235 -26.04 26.99 -7.40
C ILE A 235 -26.89 25.72 -7.47
N GLY A 236 -26.51 24.69 -6.70
CA GLY A 236 -27.20 23.38 -6.71
C GLY A 236 -26.75 22.43 -7.82
N SER A 237 -25.85 22.85 -8.74
CA SER A 237 -25.24 21.92 -9.70
C SER A 237 -24.11 21.09 -9.08
N GLU A 238 -23.84 19.94 -9.69
CA GLU A 238 -22.65 19.15 -9.40
C GLU A 238 -21.37 19.97 -9.62
N ASP A 239 -20.34 19.69 -8.84
CA ASP A 239 -19.06 20.35 -8.96
C ASP A 239 -18.45 20.08 -10.34
N SER A 240 -17.95 21.12 -11.01
CA SER A 240 -17.24 20.98 -12.30
C SER A 240 -15.77 20.58 -12.12
N PHE A 241 -15.35 20.32 -10.90
CA PHE A 241 -14.01 19.98 -10.46
C PHE A 241 -14.07 18.95 -9.33
N GLU A 242 -12.96 18.33 -9.06
CA GLU A 242 -12.80 17.36 -7.97
C GLU A 242 -11.96 17.98 -6.84
N ILE A 243 -12.43 17.86 -5.61
CA ILE A 243 -11.61 18.10 -4.43
C ILE A 243 -11.33 16.73 -3.81
N GLY A 244 -10.05 16.36 -3.76
CA GLY A 244 -9.61 15.13 -3.15
C GLY A 244 -8.67 15.40 -1.99
N LYS A 245 -8.84 14.64 -0.91
CA LYS A 245 -7.84 14.57 0.15
C LYS A 245 -6.78 13.55 -0.25
N ASN A 246 -5.54 13.76 0.18
CA ASN A 246 -4.53 12.69 0.08
C ASN A 246 -4.92 11.46 0.93
N GLU A 247 -5.77 11.64 1.92
CA GLU A 247 -6.34 10.58 2.76
C GLU A 247 -7.24 9.61 1.99
N SER A 248 -7.91 10.06 0.90
CA SER A 248 -8.75 9.20 0.06
C SER A 248 -7.96 8.07 -0.63
N LEU A 249 -6.66 8.22 -0.79
CA LEU A 249 -5.78 7.14 -1.26
C LEU A 249 -5.65 6.04 -0.20
N ASN A 250 -5.57 6.40 1.08
CA ASN A 250 -5.53 5.43 2.18
C ASN A 250 -6.85 4.66 2.31
N GLU A 251 -8.00 5.30 2.10
CA GLU A 251 -9.32 4.64 2.09
C GLU A 251 -9.44 3.66 0.93
N ASN A 252 -9.08 4.06 -0.29
CA ASN A 252 -9.10 3.17 -1.46
C ASN A 252 -8.11 1.99 -1.31
N LEU A 253 -6.92 2.23 -0.73
CA LEU A 253 -5.98 1.18 -0.40
C LEU A 253 -6.53 0.24 0.68
N GLY A 254 -7.25 0.78 1.66
CA GLY A 254 -7.96 0.01 2.68
C GLY A 254 -8.97 -0.96 2.09
N GLU A 255 -9.77 -0.54 1.12
CA GLU A 255 -10.71 -1.41 0.41
C GLU A 255 -10.01 -2.51 -0.38
N ILE A 256 -9.00 -2.16 -1.19
CA ILE A 256 -8.23 -3.13 -2.00
C ILE A 256 -7.53 -4.14 -1.08
N THR A 257 -6.88 -3.69 -0.03
CA THR A 257 -6.22 -4.59 0.95
C THR A 257 -7.23 -5.44 1.71
N GLY A 258 -8.46 -4.94 1.93
CA GLY A 258 -9.57 -5.71 2.47
C GLY A 258 -9.91 -6.92 1.59
N TYR A 259 -10.08 -6.72 0.29
CA TYR A 259 -10.32 -7.82 -0.65
C TYR A 259 -9.13 -8.80 -0.72
N LEU A 260 -7.90 -8.30 -0.70
CA LEU A 260 -6.70 -9.14 -0.68
C LEU A 260 -6.63 -10.00 0.61
N LYS A 261 -6.99 -9.43 1.77
CA LYS A 261 -7.06 -10.16 3.04
C LYS A 261 -8.11 -11.29 3.00
N ILE A 262 -9.28 -11.01 2.44
CA ILE A 262 -10.34 -12.04 2.25
C ILE A 262 -9.83 -13.15 1.33
N GLY A 263 -9.21 -12.80 0.19
CA GLY A 263 -8.61 -13.77 -0.73
C GLY A 263 -7.51 -14.61 -0.07
N GLY A 264 -6.57 -13.97 0.62
CA GLY A 264 -5.49 -14.64 1.35
C GLY A 264 -6.01 -15.55 2.46
N PHE A 265 -7.01 -15.11 3.22
CA PHE A 265 -7.67 -15.93 4.23
C PHE A 265 -8.36 -17.14 3.61
N THR A 266 -9.05 -16.98 2.49
CA THR A 266 -9.72 -18.05 1.78
C THR A 266 -8.74 -19.12 1.31
N ILE A 267 -7.62 -18.71 0.71
CA ILE A 267 -6.56 -19.63 0.26
C ILE A 267 -5.96 -20.36 1.48
N GLY A 268 -5.63 -19.64 2.54
CA GLY A 268 -5.12 -20.24 3.78
C GLY A 268 -6.10 -21.21 4.42
N PHE A 269 -7.39 -20.91 4.41
CA PHE A 269 -8.43 -21.79 4.94
C PHE A 269 -8.56 -23.08 4.12
N ILE A 270 -8.51 -22.99 2.79
CA ILE A 270 -8.54 -24.19 1.92
C ILE A 270 -7.32 -25.08 2.16
N THR A 271 -6.14 -24.50 2.30
CA THR A 271 -4.91 -25.27 2.60
C THR A 271 -4.99 -25.95 3.96
N LEU A 272 -5.57 -25.30 4.96
CA LEU A 272 -5.80 -25.88 6.28
C LEU A 272 -6.83 -27.00 6.26
N LEU A 273 -7.88 -26.91 5.44
CA LEU A 273 -8.82 -28.03 5.24
C LEU A 273 -8.11 -29.26 4.67
N GLY A 274 -7.23 -29.06 3.66
CA GLY A 274 -6.41 -30.14 3.13
C GLY A 274 -5.49 -30.77 4.19
N ALA A 275 -4.84 -29.94 4.99
CA ALA A 275 -4.00 -30.37 6.11
C ALA A 275 -4.80 -31.15 7.18
N SER A 276 -6.04 -30.72 7.48
CA SER A 276 -6.96 -31.37 8.41
C SER A 276 -7.31 -32.77 7.96
N ILE A 277 -7.61 -32.98 6.68
CA ILE A 277 -7.90 -34.32 6.11
C ILE A 277 -6.64 -35.20 6.18
N GLY A 278 -5.47 -34.64 5.87
CA GLY A 278 -4.20 -35.36 6.01
C GLY A 278 -3.95 -35.83 7.44
N LEU A 279 -4.14 -34.94 8.43
CA LEU A 279 -4.01 -35.29 9.85
C LEU A 279 -5.02 -36.39 10.27
N MET A 280 -6.27 -36.24 9.85
CA MET A 280 -7.33 -37.24 10.15
C MET A 280 -6.95 -38.65 9.64
N ASN A 281 -6.40 -38.72 8.41
CA ASN A 281 -5.99 -40.02 7.84
C ASN A 281 -4.82 -40.63 8.63
N ILE A 282 -3.83 -39.82 9.00
CA ILE A 282 -2.68 -40.30 9.79
C ILE A 282 -3.11 -40.73 11.18
N MET A 283 -4.02 -39.98 11.81
CA MET A 283 -4.56 -40.40 13.13
C MET A 283 -5.38 -41.69 13.05
N LEU A 284 -6.14 -41.91 11.93
CA LEU A 284 -6.84 -43.18 11.71
C LEU A 284 -5.86 -44.34 11.59
N VAL A 285 -4.75 -44.17 10.87
CA VAL A 285 -3.68 -45.18 10.78
C VAL A 285 -3.05 -45.41 12.14
N SER A 286 -2.75 -44.35 12.90
CA SER A 286 -2.20 -44.45 14.26
C SER A 286 -3.13 -45.25 15.23
N VAL A 287 -4.43 -45.05 15.12
CA VAL A 287 -5.43 -45.83 15.92
C VAL A 287 -5.39 -47.32 15.55
N THR A 288 -5.26 -47.65 14.24
CA THR A 288 -5.16 -49.06 13.83
C THR A 288 -3.84 -49.70 14.27
N GLU A 289 -2.72 -49.00 14.21
CA GLU A 289 -1.43 -49.47 14.69
C GLU A 289 -1.41 -49.70 16.23
N ARG A 290 -2.17 -48.88 16.99
CA ARG A 290 -2.24 -48.95 18.46
C ARG A 290 -3.46 -49.71 18.96
N THR A 291 -4.14 -50.46 18.10
CA THR A 291 -5.40 -51.18 18.46
C THR A 291 -5.21 -52.09 19.70
N ARG A 292 -4.13 -52.87 19.78
CA ARG A 292 -3.83 -53.75 20.91
C ARG A 292 -3.59 -52.98 22.22
N GLU A 293 -2.89 -51.83 22.14
CA GLU A 293 -2.65 -50.96 23.30
C GLU A 293 -3.97 -50.39 23.85
N ILE A 294 -4.86 -49.96 22.96
CA ILE A 294 -6.20 -49.46 23.31
C ILE A 294 -7.01 -50.59 23.96
N GLY A 295 -6.94 -51.82 23.40
CA GLY A 295 -7.60 -53.01 23.96
C GLY A 295 -7.13 -53.30 25.38
N VAL A 296 -5.82 -53.28 25.65
CA VAL A 296 -5.25 -53.47 27.01
C VAL A 296 -5.79 -52.43 27.98
N ARG A 297 -5.77 -51.13 27.60
CA ARG A 297 -6.28 -50.06 28.49
C ARG A 297 -7.77 -50.23 28.81
N LYS A 298 -8.57 -50.63 27.85
CA LYS A 298 -10.01 -50.92 28.07
C LYS A 298 -10.24 -52.14 28.96
N SER A 299 -9.43 -53.17 28.81
CA SER A 299 -9.51 -54.39 29.65
C SER A 299 -9.16 -54.14 31.12
N ILE A 300 -8.33 -53.14 31.39
CA ILE A 300 -7.96 -52.67 32.74
C ILE A 300 -8.99 -51.68 33.30
N GLY A 301 -10.05 -51.30 32.53
CA GLY A 301 -11.15 -50.46 33.02
C GLY A 301 -11.17 -49.03 32.49
N ALA A 302 -10.42 -48.71 31.46
CA ALA A 302 -10.52 -47.38 30.83
C ALA A 302 -11.88 -47.20 30.12
N THR A 303 -12.62 -46.15 30.46
CA THR A 303 -13.90 -45.84 29.82
C THR A 303 -13.70 -45.32 28.39
N PRO A 304 -14.68 -45.51 27.50
CA PRO A 304 -14.63 -44.99 26.13
C PRO A 304 -14.31 -43.47 26.04
N ASN A 305 -14.86 -42.71 27.00
CA ASN A 305 -14.60 -41.25 27.06
C ASN A 305 -13.15 -40.90 27.39
N ILE A 306 -12.50 -41.70 28.22
CA ILE A 306 -11.06 -41.48 28.54
C ILE A 306 -10.22 -41.69 27.29
N ILE A 307 -10.46 -42.78 26.54
CA ILE A 307 -9.75 -43.06 25.28
C ILE A 307 -10.03 -41.96 24.25
N LYS A 308 -11.30 -41.56 24.07
CA LYS A 308 -11.68 -40.49 23.16
C LYS A 308 -10.97 -39.19 23.48
N ASN A 309 -10.99 -38.75 24.74
CA ASN A 309 -10.35 -37.50 25.16
C ASN A 309 -8.84 -37.56 25.00
N GLN A 310 -8.21 -38.70 25.21
CA GLN A 310 -6.77 -38.85 25.00
C GLN A 310 -6.36 -38.65 23.56
N PHE A 311 -6.99 -39.29 22.59
CA PHE A 311 -6.69 -39.11 21.16
C PHE A 311 -7.06 -37.72 20.66
N LEU A 312 -8.12 -37.11 21.21
CA LEU A 312 -8.50 -35.74 20.87
C LEU A 312 -7.49 -34.72 21.39
N LEU A 313 -6.97 -34.89 22.61
CA LEU A 313 -5.89 -34.07 23.14
C LEU A 313 -4.59 -34.23 22.34
N GLU A 314 -4.26 -35.47 21.95
CA GLU A 314 -3.09 -35.73 21.09
C GLU A 314 -3.17 -34.97 19.77
N SER A 315 -4.33 -34.98 19.10
CA SER A 315 -4.52 -34.24 17.85
C SER A 315 -4.43 -32.72 18.05
N ILE A 316 -5.02 -32.17 19.12
CA ILE A 316 -4.94 -30.75 19.46
C ILE A 316 -3.50 -30.33 19.71
N LEU A 317 -2.74 -31.12 20.48
CA LEU A 317 -1.32 -30.83 20.76
C LEU A 317 -0.46 -30.83 19.50
N ILE A 318 -0.67 -31.79 18.59
CA ILE A 318 0.02 -31.84 17.30
C ILE A 318 -0.30 -30.58 16.49
N CYS A 319 -1.57 -30.14 16.47
CA CYS A 319 -2.00 -28.94 15.77
C CYS A 319 -1.40 -27.67 16.38
N LEU A 320 -1.35 -27.56 17.71
CA LEU A 320 -0.77 -26.41 18.40
C LEU A 320 0.75 -26.30 18.16
N ILE A 321 1.48 -27.42 18.24
CA ILE A 321 2.93 -27.43 17.94
C ILE A 321 3.18 -27.03 16.48
N GLY A 322 2.39 -27.61 15.54
CA GLY A 322 2.45 -27.24 14.13
C GLY A 322 2.06 -25.78 13.91
N GLY A 323 1.02 -25.31 14.64
CA GLY A 323 0.56 -23.94 14.60
C GLY A 323 1.59 -22.92 15.01
N ILE A 324 2.27 -23.14 16.14
CA ILE A 324 3.35 -22.27 16.63
C ILE A 324 4.50 -22.24 15.62
N GLY A 325 4.92 -23.41 15.11
CA GLY A 325 5.94 -23.48 14.06
C GLY A 325 5.53 -22.74 12.79
N GLY A 326 4.26 -22.90 12.38
CA GLY A 326 3.69 -22.20 11.22
C GLY A 326 3.62 -20.69 11.39
N ILE A 327 3.26 -20.20 12.58
CA ILE A 327 3.24 -18.77 12.89
C ILE A 327 4.65 -18.17 12.77
N ILE A 328 5.66 -18.83 13.34
CA ILE A 328 7.05 -18.36 13.28
C ILE A 328 7.53 -18.29 11.82
N LEU A 329 7.34 -19.36 11.06
CA LEU A 329 7.72 -19.39 9.64
C LEU A 329 6.91 -18.36 8.82
N GLY A 330 5.61 -18.26 9.06
CA GLY A 330 4.74 -17.29 8.38
C GLY A 330 5.15 -15.85 8.63
N MET A 331 5.49 -15.49 9.89
CA MET A 331 6.02 -14.17 10.21
C MET A 331 7.35 -13.90 9.51
N LEU A 332 8.26 -14.85 9.49
CA LEU A 332 9.56 -14.69 8.83
C LEU A 332 9.37 -14.45 7.32
N PHE A 333 8.61 -15.30 6.63
CA PHE A 333 8.36 -15.15 5.19
C PHE A 333 7.54 -13.90 4.89
N GLY A 334 6.52 -13.58 5.68
CA GLY A 334 5.71 -12.38 5.49
C GLY A 334 6.51 -11.10 5.61
N ASN A 335 7.38 -11.00 6.62
CA ASN A 335 8.25 -9.83 6.79
C ASN A 335 9.36 -9.76 5.73
N LEU A 336 9.89 -10.89 5.26
CA LEU A 336 10.83 -10.89 4.13
C LEU A 336 10.19 -10.27 2.88
N VAL A 337 8.96 -10.65 2.55
CA VAL A 337 8.21 -10.08 1.43
C VAL A 337 7.99 -8.58 1.63
N THR A 338 7.61 -8.15 2.84
CA THR A 338 7.39 -6.73 3.17
C THR A 338 8.66 -5.90 2.99
N ILE A 339 9.81 -6.38 3.47
CA ILE A 339 11.10 -5.69 3.35
C ILE A 339 11.53 -5.59 1.88
N TYR A 340 11.33 -6.66 1.11
CA TYR A 340 11.78 -6.71 -0.29
C TYR A 340 10.91 -5.87 -1.25
N ILE A 341 9.59 -5.80 -1.00
CA ILE A 341 8.64 -5.11 -1.87
C ILE A 341 8.37 -3.68 -1.38
N GLY A 342 8.23 -3.49 -0.07
CA GLY A 342 7.74 -2.23 0.50
C GLY A 342 8.77 -1.40 1.26
N GLY A 343 10.00 -1.88 1.48
CA GLY A 343 10.99 -1.19 2.32
C GLY A 343 10.53 -0.98 3.77
N GLY A 344 9.50 -1.72 4.22
CA GLY A 344 8.87 -1.55 5.52
C GLY A 344 9.67 -2.12 6.69
N SER A 345 9.31 -1.71 7.90
CA SER A 345 9.84 -2.25 9.15
C SER A 345 9.25 -3.63 9.46
N PHE A 346 9.94 -4.39 10.33
CA PHE A 346 9.46 -5.68 10.83
C PHE A 346 8.15 -5.50 11.63
N ILE A 347 7.11 -6.26 11.25
CA ILE A 347 5.77 -6.17 11.84
C ILE A 347 5.39 -7.48 12.51
N ILE A 348 4.84 -7.38 13.73
CA ILE A 348 4.26 -8.51 14.45
C ILE A 348 2.74 -8.45 14.33
N PRO A 349 2.11 -9.35 13.57
CA PRO A 349 0.67 -9.33 13.33
C PRO A 349 -0.10 -10.02 14.48
N TRP A 350 -0.21 -9.37 15.64
CA TRP A 350 -0.82 -9.94 16.86
C TRP A 350 -2.21 -10.55 16.64
N LEU A 351 -3.04 -9.89 15.85
CA LEU A 351 -4.39 -10.37 15.53
C LEU A 351 -4.35 -11.70 14.77
N TRP A 352 -3.49 -11.80 13.77
CA TRP A 352 -3.37 -13.02 12.97
C TRP A 352 -2.72 -14.17 13.74
N ILE A 353 -1.83 -13.88 14.68
CA ILE A 353 -1.27 -14.87 15.60
C ILE A 353 -2.38 -15.50 16.43
N LEU A 354 -3.23 -14.67 17.03
CA LEU A 354 -4.34 -15.15 17.87
C LEU A 354 -5.36 -15.92 17.04
N VAL A 355 -5.77 -15.42 15.89
CA VAL A 355 -6.67 -16.08 14.96
C VAL A 355 -6.12 -17.44 14.52
N SER A 356 -4.84 -17.52 14.20
CA SER A 356 -4.19 -18.77 13.76
C SER A 356 -4.14 -19.82 14.88
N LEU A 357 -3.93 -19.42 16.13
CA LEU A 357 -3.99 -20.33 17.29
C LEU A 357 -5.41 -20.90 17.50
N ILE A 358 -6.43 -20.05 17.36
CA ILE A 358 -7.83 -20.48 17.46
C ILE A 358 -8.16 -21.47 16.33
N ILE A 359 -7.82 -21.13 15.09
CA ILE A 359 -8.06 -21.99 13.93
C ILE A 359 -7.31 -23.31 14.07
N SER A 360 -6.05 -23.30 14.51
CA SER A 360 -5.25 -24.50 14.78
C SER A 360 -5.94 -25.43 15.78
N THR A 361 -6.50 -24.89 16.85
CA THR A 361 -7.25 -25.65 17.85
C THR A 361 -8.52 -26.26 17.26
N ILE A 362 -9.27 -25.48 16.49
CA ILE A 362 -10.50 -25.97 15.81
C ILE A 362 -10.17 -27.07 14.82
N VAL A 363 -9.13 -26.92 14.02
CA VAL A 363 -8.64 -27.95 13.08
C VAL A 363 -8.25 -29.22 13.83
N GLY A 364 -7.55 -29.09 14.96
CA GLY A 364 -7.18 -30.21 15.83
C GLY A 364 -8.41 -31.00 16.35
N ILE A 365 -9.46 -30.29 16.76
CA ILE A 365 -10.70 -30.89 17.21
C ILE A 365 -11.43 -31.63 16.07
N ILE A 366 -11.57 -30.95 14.90
CA ILE A 366 -12.31 -31.52 13.76
C ILE A 366 -11.59 -32.75 13.21
N SER A 367 -10.26 -32.65 12.99
CA SER A 367 -9.48 -33.76 12.43
C SER A 367 -9.28 -34.92 13.41
N GLY A 368 -9.26 -34.63 14.72
CA GLY A 368 -9.09 -35.66 15.77
C GLY A 368 -10.39 -36.35 16.18
N TYR A 369 -11.56 -35.74 15.94
CA TYR A 369 -12.83 -36.26 16.47
C TYR A 369 -13.20 -37.65 15.93
N LEU A 370 -13.12 -37.84 14.61
CA LEU A 370 -13.45 -39.13 13.99
C LEU A 370 -12.50 -40.25 14.39
N PRO A 371 -11.17 -40.10 14.36
CA PRO A 371 -10.21 -41.06 14.86
C PRO A 371 -10.42 -41.38 16.34
N ALA A 372 -10.60 -40.37 17.17
CA ALA A 372 -10.83 -40.55 18.61
C ALA A 372 -12.14 -41.33 18.92
N LYS A 373 -13.18 -41.03 18.15
CA LYS A 373 -14.43 -41.78 18.26
C LYS A 373 -14.21 -43.26 17.89
N LYS A 374 -13.58 -43.55 16.75
CA LYS A 374 -13.23 -44.90 16.33
C LYS A 374 -12.41 -45.64 17.39
N ALA A 375 -11.37 -45.02 17.95
CA ALA A 375 -10.58 -45.60 19.03
C ALA A 375 -11.43 -45.93 20.27
N SER A 376 -12.40 -45.09 20.59
CA SER A 376 -13.30 -45.30 21.74
C SER A 376 -14.32 -46.40 21.56
N GLU A 377 -14.66 -46.76 20.32
CA GLU A 377 -15.66 -47.80 19.99
C GLU A 377 -15.04 -49.20 19.78
N LEU A 378 -13.71 -49.35 19.76
CA LEU A 378 -13.02 -50.65 19.61
C LEU A 378 -13.42 -51.63 20.71
N ASP A 379 -13.74 -52.86 20.33
CA ASP A 379 -14.02 -53.95 21.29
C ASP A 379 -12.70 -54.44 21.92
N PRO A 380 -12.63 -54.55 23.26
CA PRO A 380 -11.43 -55.03 23.94
C PRO A 380 -11.02 -56.46 23.52
N ILE A 381 -11.99 -57.35 23.28
CA ILE A 381 -11.75 -58.76 22.95
C ILE A 381 -11.17 -58.86 21.52
N GLU A 382 -11.77 -58.14 20.56
CA GLU A 382 -11.27 -58.12 19.20
C GLU A 382 -9.89 -57.41 19.09
N SER A 383 -9.72 -56.35 19.86
CA SER A 383 -8.47 -55.55 19.87
C SER A 383 -7.28 -56.36 20.43
N LEU A 384 -7.49 -57.28 21.38
CA LEU A 384 -6.43 -58.13 21.92
C LEU A 384 -6.10 -59.33 21.00
N ARG A 385 -7.00 -59.65 20.07
CA ARG A 385 -6.83 -60.72 19.08
C ARG A 385 -6.18 -60.26 17.78
N PHE A 386 -6.01 -58.94 17.64
CA PHE A 386 -5.37 -58.32 16.48
C PHE A 386 -3.84 -58.58 16.54
N GLU A 387 -3.29 -59.30 15.57
CA GLU A 387 -1.84 -59.47 15.35
C GLU A 387 -1.26 -58.28 14.54
#